data_359f202f61831fbccd9cf483ca48483d
#
_entry.id   359f202f61831fbccd9cf483ca48483d
#
_cell.length_a   1.000
_cell.length_b   1.000
_cell.length_c   1.000
_cell.angle_alpha   90.00
_cell.angle_beta   90.00
_cell.angle_gamma   90.00
#
_symmetry.space_group_name_H-M   'P 1'
#
loop_
_entity.id
_entity.type
_entity.pdbx_description
1 polymer ?
#
loop_
_entity_poly.entity_id
_entity_poly.type
_entity_poly.pdbx_seq_one_letter_code
_entity_poly.pdbx_strand_id
1 'polypeptide(L)'
;LTVPTNSGHLYQEGGMLSRDGSTRPFDAAGSGTVFSDGAGVVALKRLADALRDGDTVHAVVRGVGLNNDGARKASFTAPSVEGQVAVIAMAHADAGVRPRDLSYVEAHGTATPLGDPVEFEALARVFRADTADAGFCTLGSVKSNVGHTVTAAGAAGVIK
;
A
#
# COMPACT_ATOMS: atom_id res chain seq x y z
N LEU A 1 10.81 -13.64 5.49
CA LEU A 1 10.29 -13.80 6.86
C LEU A 1 9.40 -15.03 6.90
N THR A 2 9.59 -15.88 7.88
CA THR A 2 8.77 -17.08 8.09
C THR A 2 7.81 -16.82 9.24
N VAL A 3 6.52 -16.96 8.98
CA VAL A 3 5.50 -16.98 10.02
C VAL A 3 5.46 -18.38 10.62
N PRO A 4 5.42 -18.56 11.95
CA PRO A 4 5.40 -19.89 12.54
C PRO A 4 4.23 -20.71 12.00
N THR A 5 4.53 -21.88 11.44
CA THR A 5 3.52 -22.81 10.93
C THR A 5 2.70 -23.39 12.09
N ASN A 6 1.39 -23.55 11.85
CA ASN A 6 0.44 -24.07 12.84
C ASN A 6 0.28 -23.20 14.11
N SER A 7 0.71 -21.94 14.05
CA SER A 7 0.42 -20.97 15.10
C SER A 7 -0.82 -20.19 14.71
N GLY A 8 -1.90 -20.38 15.39
CA GLY A 8 -3.04 -19.45 15.34
C GLY A 8 -2.64 -18.11 15.94
N HIS A 9 -3.57 -17.15 15.93
CA HIS A 9 -3.45 -15.91 16.67
C HIS A 9 -4.65 -15.74 17.60
N LEU A 10 -4.43 -15.07 18.72
CA LEU A 10 -5.51 -14.66 19.58
C LEU A 10 -6.04 -13.32 19.11
N TYR A 11 -7.33 -13.26 18.79
CA TYR A 11 -7.98 -12.00 18.48
C TYR A 11 -8.10 -11.15 19.75
N GLN A 12 -7.76 -9.88 19.62
CA GLN A 12 -7.99 -8.87 20.63
C GLN A 12 -8.73 -7.69 19.98
N GLU A 13 -9.82 -7.27 20.59
CA GLU A 13 -10.58 -6.14 20.10
C GLU A 13 -9.74 -4.87 20.09
N GLY A 14 -9.81 -4.11 18.98
CA GLY A 14 -8.94 -2.95 18.76
C GLY A 14 -7.49 -3.29 18.37
N GLY A 15 -7.12 -4.56 18.30
CA GLY A 15 -5.83 -5.02 17.81
C GLY A 15 -5.72 -5.01 16.30
N MET A 16 -4.57 -5.48 15.79
CA MET A 16 -4.31 -5.49 14.34
C MET A 16 -4.71 -6.80 13.66
N LEU A 17 -5.00 -7.86 14.42
CA LEU A 17 -5.24 -9.19 13.87
C LEU A 17 -6.72 -9.40 13.52
N SER A 18 -6.97 -10.08 12.41
CA SER A 18 -8.33 -10.39 11.95
C SER A 18 -9.06 -11.31 12.91
N ARG A 19 -10.36 -11.04 13.14
CA ARG A 19 -11.24 -11.87 13.98
C ARG A 19 -11.53 -13.23 13.37
N ASP A 20 -11.66 -13.28 12.05
CA ASP A 20 -12.19 -14.44 11.32
C ASP A 20 -11.21 -15.03 10.30
N GLY A 21 -9.94 -14.60 10.35
CA GLY A 21 -8.92 -15.10 9.45
C GLY A 21 -8.99 -14.54 8.03
N SER A 22 -9.71 -13.44 7.80
CA SER A 22 -9.80 -12.77 6.49
C SER A 22 -9.26 -11.35 6.57
N THR A 23 -8.49 -10.93 5.58
CA THR A 23 -8.05 -9.56 5.41
C THR A 23 -8.95 -8.88 4.38
N ARG A 24 -9.77 -7.91 4.82
CA ARG A 24 -10.72 -7.16 3.98
C ARG A 24 -10.36 -5.68 3.93
N PRO A 25 -9.40 -5.29 3.09
CA PRO A 25 -8.97 -3.89 2.98
C PRO A 25 -10.11 -2.97 2.56
N PHE A 26 -10.24 -1.85 3.26
CA PHE A 26 -11.23 -0.80 2.99
C PHE A 26 -12.70 -1.25 3.08
N ASP A 27 -12.98 -2.39 3.69
CA ASP A 27 -14.32 -2.91 3.88
C ASP A 27 -14.83 -2.60 5.29
N ALA A 28 -16.11 -2.26 5.41
CA ALA A 28 -16.73 -2.00 6.71
C ALA A 28 -16.73 -3.22 7.64
N ALA A 29 -16.66 -4.44 7.08
CA ALA A 29 -16.51 -5.69 7.82
C ALA A 29 -15.04 -6.04 8.11
N GLY A 30 -14.09 -5.20 7.72
CA GLY A 30 -12.67 -5.38 8.03
C GLY A 30 -12.43 -5.37 9.54
N SER A 31 -11.75 -6.38 10.04
CA SER A 31 -11.51 -6.55 11.49
C SER A 31 -10.03 -6.66 11.84
N GLY A 32 -9.16 -6.53 10.85
CA GLY A 32 -7.71 -6.64 11.01
C GLY A 32 -7.08 -7.48 9.90
N THR A 33 -5.77 -7.68 10.02
CA THR A 33 -4.94 -8.38 9.05
C THR A 33 -4.69 -9.83 9.45
N VAL A 34 -4.32 -10.64 8.47
CA VAL A 34 -3.75 -11.97 8.66
C VAL A 34 -2.31 -11.94 8.18
N PHE A 35 -1.37 -12.29 9.04
CA PHE A 35 0.02 -12.44 8.63
C PHE A 35 0.24 -13.71 7.83
N SER A 36 1.09 -13.63 6.82
CA SER A 36 1.42 -14.75 5.93
C SER A 36 2.90 -14.76 5.57
N ASP A 37 3.35 -15.88 5.05
CA ASP A 37 4.69 -16.03 4.49
C ASP A 37 4.74 -15.59 3.03
N GLY A 38 5.89 -15.08 2.62
CA GLY A 38 6.09 -14.71 1.22
C GLY A 38 7.50 -14.25 0.93
N ALA A 39 7.87 -14.36 -0.33
CA ALA A 39 9.07 -13.77 -0.90
C ALA A 39 8.73 -13.20 -2.27
N GLY A 40 9.33 -12.06 -2.61
CA GLY A 40 9.17 -11.43 -3.91
C GLY A 40 10.49 -10.87 -4.38
N VAL A 41 10.77 -11.01 -5.68
CA VAL A 41 11.96 -10.45 -6.33
C VAL A 41 11.52 -9.70 -7.58
N VAL A 42 11.99 -8.48 -7.73
CA VAL A 42 11.83 -7.69 -8.95
C VAL A 42 13.20 -7.36 -9.50
N ALA A 43 13.38 -7.54 -10.81
CA ALA A 43 14.59 -7.13 -11.52
C ALA A 43 14.41 -5.69 -12.02
N LEU A 44 15.30 -4.80 -11.61
CA LEU A 44 15.27 -3.40 -12.02
C LEU A 44 16.44 -3.11 -12.97
N LYS A 45 16.16 -2.37 -14.04
CA LYS A 45 17.15 -1.93 -15.01
C LYS A 45 16.77 -0.54 -15.52
N ARG A 46 17.73 0.27 -15.90
CA ARG A 46 17.44 1.56 -16.55
C ARG A 46 16.68 1.31 -17.85
N LEU A 47 15.61 2.05 -18.09
CA LEU A 47 14.75 1.84 -19.26
C LEU A 47 15.53 1.87 -20.58
N ALA A 48 16.44 2.84 -20.74
CA ALA A 48 17.26 2.95 -21.94
C ALA A 48 18.15 1.70 -22.18
N ASP A 49 18.68 1.13 -21.10
CA ASP A 49 19.49 -0.09 -21.18
C ASP A 49 18.62 -1.32 -21.49
N ALA A 50 17.45 -1.42 -20.89
CA ALA A 50 16.51 -2.51 -21.17
C ALA A 50 16.06 -2.51 -22.65
N LEU A 51 15.73 -1.34 -23.18
CA LEU A 51 15.34 -1.18 -24.58
C LEU A 51 16.49 -1.52 -25.53
N ARG A 52 17.71 -1.05 -25.24
CA ARG A 52 18.90 -1.34 -26.04
C ARG A 52 19.22 -2.85 -26.06
N ASP A 53 19.06 -3.52 -24.92
CA ASP A 53 19.43 -4.92 -24.75
C ASP A 53 18.30 -5.87 -25.15
N GLY A 54 17.13 -5.35 -25.53
CA GLY A 54 15.97 -6.15 -25.98
C GLY A 54 15.23 -6.86 -24.85
N ASP A 55 15.35 -6.38 -23.61
CA ASP A 55 14.68 -6.98 -22.46
C ASP A 55 13.16 -6.75 -22.51
N THR A 56 12.41 -7.69 -21.95
CA THR A 56 10.98 -7.49 -21.73
C THR A 56 10.76 -6.50 -20.60
N VAL A 57 10.13 -5.37 -20.90
CA VAL A 57 9.76 -4.35 -19.91
C VAL A 57 8.30 -4.55 -19.50
N HIS A 58 8.06 -4.99 -18.27
CA HIS A 58 6.70 -5.20 -17.75
C HIS A 58 6.07 -3.90 -17.24
N ALA A 59 6.87 -3.02 -16.64
CA ALA A 59 6.44 -1.74 -16.11
C ALA A 59 7.61 -0.76 -16.02
N VAL A 60 7.32 0.52 -15.89
CA VAL A 60 8.32 1.57 -15.69
C VAL A 60 8.01 2.31 -14.40
N VAL A 61 8.95 2.29 -13.45
CA VAL A 61 8.88 3.13 -12.25
C VAL A 61 9.17 4.57 -12.67
N ARG A 62 8.19 5.44 -12.55
CA ARG A 62 8.28 6.83 -12.99
C ARG A 62 8.64 7.81 -11.90
N GLY A 63 8.30 7.49 -10.65
CA GLY A 63 8.59 8.36 -9.53
C GLY A 63 8.58 7.61 -8.22
N VAL A 64 9.25 8.18 -7.23
CA VAL A 64 9.39 7.62 -5.88
C VAL A 64 9.17 8.72 -4.86
N GLY A 65 8.42 8.41 -3.80
CA GLY A 65 8.30 9.25 -2.61
C GLY A 65 8.80 8.51 -1.39
N LEU A 66 9.56 9.18 -0.55
CA LEU A 66 10.06 8.64 0.70
C LEU A 66 10.04 9.70 1.79
N ASN A 67 9.44 9.39 2.92
CA ASN A 67 9.50 10.26 4.09
C ASN A 67 9.50 9.45 5.39
N ASN A 68 9.49 10.18 6.50
CA ASN A 68 9.30 9.65 7.84
C ASN A 68 8.28 10.51 8.57
N ASP A 69 7.33 9.90 9.26
CA ASP A 69 6.27 10.60 9.98
C ASP A 69 6.78 11.48 11.15
N GLY A 70 7.99 11.21 11.65
CA GLY A 70 8.62 11.95 12.72
C GLY A 70 7.76 11.99 13.99
N ALA A 71 7.70 13.16 14.64
CA ALA A 71 6.94 13.38 15.87
C ALA A 71 5.47 13.79 15.63
N ARG A 72 5.02 13.94 14.39
CA ARG A 72 3.69 14.47 14.05
C ARG A 72 2.60 13.39 13.96
N LYS A 73 2.67 12.37 14.81
CA LYS A 73 1.69 11.28 14.83
C LYS A 73 1.14 11.05 16.24
N ALA A 74 -0.07 10.51 16.33
CA ALA A 74 -0.78 10.33 17.58
C ALA A 74 -0.10 9.35 18.55
N SER A 75 0.64 8.35 18.02
CA SER A 75 1.42 7.39 18.80
C SER A 75 2.56 6.80 17.97
N PHE A 76 3.45 6.06 18.60
CA PHE A 76 4.58 5.42 17.93
C PHE A 76 4.15 4.53 16.75
N THR A 77 3.06 3.80 16.91
CA THR A 77 2.54 2.86 15.91
C THR A 77 1.47 3.44 15.00
N ALA A 78 0.92 4.63 15.30
CA ALA A 78 -0.12 5.24 14.48
C ALA A 78 0.48 5.83 13.19
N PRO A 79 -0.15 5.62 12.02
CA PRO A 79 0.23 6.30 10.79
C PRO A 79 -0.19 7.79 10.84
N SER A 80 0.45 8.62 10.03
CA SER A 80 0.15 10.05 9.89
C SER A 80 -0.54 10.32 8.55
N VAL A 81 -1.72 10.92 8.56
CA VAL A 81 -2.40 11.38 7.33
C VAL A 81 -1.51 12.38 6.58
N GLU A 82 -0.97 13.37 7.29
CA GLU A 82 -0.11 14.40 6.71
C GLU A 82 1.17 13.82 6.12
N GLY A 83 1.77 12.83 6.80
CA GLY A 83 2.94 12.11 6.28
C GLY A 83 2.63 11.38 5.00
N GLN A 84 1.50 10.66 4.95
CA GLN A 84 1.07 9.96 3.75
C GLN A 84 0.71 10.92 2.61
N VAL A 85 -0.01 12.01 2.88
CA VAL A 85 -0.28 13.06 1.88
C VAL A 85 1.03 13.58 1.27
N ALA A 86 2.00 13.90 2.11
CA ALA A 86 3.27 14.45 1.65
C ALA A 86 4.04 13.45 0.77
N VAL A 87 4.13 12.18 1.14
CA VAL A 87 4.87 11.18 0.37
C VAL A 87 4.19 10.82 -0.94
N ILE A 88 2.86 10.76 -0.97
CA ILE A 88 2.08 10.52 -2.20
C ILE A 88 2.27 11.70 -3.17
N ALA A 89 2.13 12.94 -2.68
CA ALA A 89 2.35 14.13 -3.49
C ALA A 89 3.79 14.20 -4.04
N MET A 90 4.78 13.82 -3.23
CA MET A 90 6.19 13.73 -3.66
C MET A 90 6.37 12.72 -4.80
N ALA A 91 5.79 11.52 -4.69
CA ALA A 91 5.88 10.50 -5.73
C ALA A 91 5.20 10.95 -7.04
N HIS A 92 4.05 11.63 -6.95
CA HIS A 92 3.36 12.17 -8.13
C HIS A 92 4.19 13.28 -8.80
N ALA A 93 4.77 14.18 -8.02
CA ALA A 93 5.63 15.26 -8.53
C ALA A 93 6.89 14.70 -9.23
N ASP A 94 7.54 13.70 -8.60
CA ASP A 94 8.72 13.05 -9.19
C ASP A 94 8.38 12.30 -10.48
N ALA A 95 7.23 11.65 -10.53
CA ALA A 95 6.73 10.96 -11.72
C ALA A 95 6.26 11.89 -12.83
N GLY A 96 5.96 13.16 -12.53
CA GLY A 96 5.34 14.10 -13.45
C GLY A 96 3.93 13.67 -13.86
N VAL A 97 3.15 13.07 -12.93
CA VAL A 97 1.77 12.63 -13.15
C VAL A 97 0.81 13.32 -12.19
N ARG A 98 -0.43 13.50 -12.60
CA ARG A 98 -1.48 14.02 -11.74
C ARG A 98 -2.32 12.88 -11.18
N PRO A 99 -2.91 13.01 -9.99
CA PRO A 99 -3.83 12.03 -9.43
C PRO A 99 -4.91 11.56 -10.41
N ARG A 100 -5.51 12.47 -11.19
CA ARG A 100 -6.54 12.14 -12.19
C ARG A 100 -6.07 11.22 -13.33
N ASP A 101 -4.77 11.15 -13.57
CA ASP A 101 -4.19 10.32 -14.62
C ASP A 101 -3.99 8.86 -14.16
N LEU A 102 -4.26 8.56 -12.88
CA LEU A 102 -4.12 7.23 -12.29
C LEU A 102 -5.43 6.45 -12.38
N SER A 103 -5.36 5.22 -12.84
CA SER A 103 -6.51 4.31 -12.92
C SER A 103 -6.57 3.29 -11.79
N TYR A 104 -5.46 3.09 -11.08
CA TYR A 104 -5.35 2.11 -10.01
C TYR A 104 -4.35 2.55 -8.93
N VAL A 105 -4.68 2.26 -7.67
CA VAL A 105 -3.80 2.38 -6.52
C VAL A 105 -3.73 1.03 -5.81
N GLU A 106 -2.54 0.45 -5.74
CA GLU A 106 -2.25 -0.67 -4.84
C GLU A 106 -1.87 -0.10 -3.48
N ALA A 107 -2.76 -0.24 -2.52
CA ALA A 107 -2.62 0.34 -1.20
C ALA A 107 -1.92 -0.59 -0.20
N HIS A 108 -1.51 -0.04 0.92
CA HIS A 108 -1.08 -0.84 2.07
C HIS A 108 -2.22 -1.72 2.58
N GLY A 109 -3.41 -1.14 2.81
CA GLY A 109 -4.67 -1.87 3.01
C GLY A 109 -4.56 -3.10 3.91
N THR A 110 -4.35 -2.89 5.21
CA THR A 110 -4.18 -3.99 6.18
C THR A 110 -5.49 -4.44 6.82
N ALA A 111 -6.61 -3.84 6.43
CA ALA A 111 -7.94 -4.06 7.00
C ALA A 111 -8.04 -3.72 8.50
N THR A 112 -7.12 -2.90 9.01
CA THR A 112 -7.15 -2.49 10.41
C THR A 112 -8.08 -1.31 10.62
N PRO A 113 -8.80 -1.24 11.76
CA PRO A 113 -9.76 -0.17 12.04
C PRO A 113 -9.17 1.24 12.01
N LEU A 114 -7.87 1.38 12.28
CA LEU A 114 -7.18 2.67 12.25
C LEU A 114 -6.45 2.91 10.92
N GLY A 115 -5.78 1.88 10.38
CA GLY A 115 -4.88 2.04 9.24
C GLY A 115 -5.58 2.41 7.95
N ASP A 116 -6.62 1.66 7.59
CA ASP A 116 -7.34 1.85 6.34
C ASP A 116 -8.03 3.23 6.24
N PRO A 117 -8.72 3.75 7.29
CA PRO A 117 -9.26 5.10 7.24
C PRO A 117 -8.21 6.20 7.08
N VAL A 118 -7.05 6.07 7.74
CA VAL A 118 -5.95 7.04 7.62
C VAL A 118 -5.37 7.04 6.21
N GLU A 119 -5.15 5.86 5.64
CA GLU A 119 -4.63 5.71 4.28
C GLU A 119 -5.63 6.24 3.24
N PHE A 120 -6.92 5.88 3.38
CA PHE A 120 -7.97 6.38 2.50
C PHE A 120 -8.10 7.91 2.57
N GLU A 121 -8.07 8.49 3.76
CA GLU A 121 -8.13 9.95 3.94
C GLU A 121 -6.96 10.66 3.28
N ALA A 122 -5.75 10.11 3.40
CA ALA A 122 -4.57 10.68 2.76
C ALA A 122 -4.68 10.64 1.23
N LEU A 123 -5.08 9.50 0.66
CA LEU A 123 -5.35 9.37 -0.77
C LEU A 123 -6.43 10.36 -1.21
N ALA A 124 -7.56 10.40 -0.50
CA ALA A 124 -8.67 11.29 -0.82
C ALA A 124 -8.24 12.76 -0.84
N ARG A 125 -7.43 13.22 0.11
CA ARG A 125 -6.91 14.59 0.12
C ARG A 125 -6.04 14.90 -1.09
N VAL A 126 -5.12 14.00 -1.45
CA VAL A 126 -4.26 14.20 -2.62
C VAL A 126 -5.07 14.23 -3.92
N PHE A 127 -6.00 13.29 -4.07
CA PHE A 127 -6.81 13.19 -5.29
C PHE A 127 -7.78 14.37 -5.41
N ARG A 128 -8.42 14.79 -4.31
CA ARG A 128 -9.36 15.94 -4.29
C ARG A 128 -8.66 17.28 -4.46
N ALA A 129 -7.37 17.40 -4.21
CA ALA A 129 -6.61 18.59 -4.53
C ALA A 129 -6.45 18.81 -6.05
N ASP A 130 -6.51 17.74 -6.86
CA ASP A 130 -6.38 17.78 -8.32
C ASP A 130 -7.73 17.78 -9.05
N THR A 131 -8.72 16.98 -8.59
CA THR A 131 -10.00 16.81 -9.30
C THR A 131 -11.17 16.54 -8.37
N ALA A 132 -12.35 17.01 -8.79
CA ALA A 132 -13.63 16.66 -8.18
C ALA A 132 -14.26 15.39 -8.77
N ASP A 133 -13.69 14.84 -9.84
CA ASP A 133 -14.19 13.63 -10.50
C ASP A 133 -14.22 12.44 -9.52
N ALA A 134 -15.08 11.49 -9.80
CA ALA A 134 -15.23 10.27 -9.01
C ALA A 134 -15.30 9.03 -9.92
N GLY A 135 -14.95 7.85 -9.36
CA GLY A 135 -15.08 6.59 -10.06
C GLY A 135 -14.05 6.32 -11.16
N PHE A 136 -12.99 7.12 -11.27
CA PHE A 136 -11.97 6.97 -12.30
C PHE A 136 -10.74 6.15 -11.87
N CYS A 137 -10.53 6.00 -10.57
CA CYS A 137 -9.40 5.26 -10.00
C CYS A 137 -9.90 4.14 -9.08
N THR A 138 -9.38 2.94 -9.27
CA THR A 138 -9.70 1.78 -8.44
C THR A 138 -8.68 1.68 -7.29
N LEU A 139 -9.16 1.43 -6.08
CA LEU A 139 -8.35 1.16 -4.89
C LEU A 139 -8.38 -0.33 -4.58
N GLY A 140 -7.23 -0.94 -4.39
CA GLY A 140 -7.11 -2.34 -4.02
C GLY A 140 -5.94 -2.62 -3.09
N SER A 141 -5.88 -3.84 -2.58
CA SER A 141 -4.70 -4.35 -1.86
C SER A 141 -4.56 -5.85 -2.07
N VAL A 142 -3.38 -6.29 -2.49
CA VAL A 142 -3.04 -7.70 -2.66
C VAL A 142 -3.17 -8.50 -1.37
N LYS A 143 -3.18 -7.83 -0.22
CA LYS A 143 -3.35 -8.46 1.09
C LYS A 143 -4.69 -9.16 1.26
N SER A 144 -5.71 -8.78 0.50
CA SER A 144 -6.97 -9.53 0.45
C SER A 144 -6.80 -10.95 -0.09
N ASN A 145 -5.80 -11.20 -0.90
CA ASN A 145 -5.52 -12.49 -1.55
C ASN A 145 -4.46 -13.31 -0.80
N VAL A 146 -3.38 -12.66 -0.38
CA VAL A 146 -2.19 -13.36 0.14
C VAL A 146 -1.89 -13.07 1.61
N GLY A 147 -2.69 -12.24 2.27
CA GLY A 147 -2.40 -11.78 3.63
C GLY A 147 -1.25 -10.76 3.67
N HIS A 148 -0.79 -10.44 4.86
CA HIS A 148 0.30 -9.49 5.07
C HIS A 148 1.64 -10.22 5.20
N THR A 149 2.42 -10.25 4.14
CA THR A 149 3.72 -10.93 4.07
C THR A 149 4.86 -10.15 4.75
N VAL A 150 4.53 -9.19 5.61
CA VAL A 150 5.44 -8.38 6.44
C VAL A 150 6.53 -7.72 5.60
N THR A 151 7.76 -8.23 5.64
CA THR A 151 8.90 -7.68 4.90
C THR A 151 8.80 -7.85 3.39
N ALA A 152 8.05 -8.84 2.91
CA ALA A 152 7.81 -9.06 1.49
C ALA A 152 6.58 -8.28 0.95
N ALA A 153 5.81 -7.60 1.81
CA ALA A 153 4.56 -6.96 1.42
C ALA A 153 4.74 -5.86 0.35
N GLY A 154 5.84 -5.10 0.42
CA GLY A 154 6.16 -4.10 -0.60
C GLY A 154 6.44 -4.72 -1.96
N ALA A 155 7.23 -5.81 -2.00
CA ALA A 155 7.49 -6.54 -3.25
C ALA A 155 6.19 -7.14 -3.82
N ALA A 156 5.32 -7.71 -2.97
CA ALA A 156 4.03 -8.25 -3.40
C ALA A 156 3.13 -7.17 -4.04
N GLY A 157 3.06 -5.98 -3.45
CA GLY A 157 2.29 -4.86 -4.01
C GLY A 157 2.86 -4.33 -5.34
N VAL A 158 4.18 -4.31 -5.49
CA VAL A 158 4.81 -3.89 -6.77
C VAL A 158 4.61 -4.93 -7.88
N ILE A 159 4.59 -6.22 -7.55
CA ILE A 159 4.40 -7.30 -8.52
C ILE A 159 2.95 -7.35 -9.03
N LYS A 160 1.98 -7.03 -8.19
CA LYS A 160 0.58 -6.95 -8.59
C LYS A 160 0.32 -5.79 -9.55
#